data_86540ca6b33e9cf7ac1bef3b4b5c2386
#
_entry.id   86540ca6b33e9cf7ac1bef3b4b5c2386
#
_cell.length_a   1.000
_cell.length_b   1.000
_cell.length_c   1.000
_cell.angle_alpha   90.00
_cell.angle_beta   90.00
_cell.angle_gamma   90.00
#
_symmetry.space_group_name_H-M   'P 1'
#
loop_
_entity.id
_entity.type
_entity.pdbx_description
1 polymer ?
#
loop_
_entity_poly.entity_id
_entity_poly.type
_entity_poly.pdbx_seq_one_letter_code
_entity_poly.pdbx_strand_id
1 'polypeptide(L)'
;GRSISGFRTGPLGMGHVVLNVERIERLLPFYTETLGFHLSDFTLRPFKAYFFHLNPRHHSFAMVETGRSSIHHLMMELYMLDDVGQAYDLALGEDGRIATTLGRHTNDFMTSFYANTPSGFFVEYGWGGRSIDPDRWTPTEMTCGPSLWGHDRTWLSAEGRAQARQLRLQAAEDGLREPVQVVDGNYTLAPGTCLWWDAARKG
;
A
#
# COMPACT_ATOMS: atom_id res chain seq x y z
N GLY A 1 -10.00 -22.04 -7.38
CA GLY A 1 -9.64 -20.80 -6.74
C GLY A 1 -10.84 -20.19 -6.05
N ARG A 2 -10.65 -19.26 -5.13
CA ARG A 2 -11.78 -18.55 -4.51
C ARG A 2 -12.27 -17.39 -5.40
N SER A 3 -13.53 -17.03 -5.27
CA SER A 3 -14.05 -15.81 -5.86
C SER A 3 -13.52 -14.59 -5.13
N ILE A 4 -13.30 -13.52 -5.89
CA ILE A 4 -12.95 -12.18 -5.38
C ILE A 4 -13.91 -11.15 -5.99
N SER A 5 -14.06 -10.00 -5.34
CA SER A 5 -14.91 -8.90 -5.84
C SER A 5 -14.39 -8.28 -7.14
N GLY A 6 -13.11 -8.43 -7.43
CA GLY A 6 -12.42 -7.89 -8.59
C GLY A 6 -11.40 -6.82 -8.21
N PHE A 7 -10.65 -6.36 -9.21
CA PHE A 7 -9.62 -5.35 -9.03
C PHE A 7 -10.15 -3.96 -9.39
N ARG A 8 -9.80 -2.99 -8.56
CA ARG A 8 -10.08 -1.58 -8.81
C ARG A 8 -9.09 -1.03 -9.83
N THR A 9 -9.54 -0.97 -11.06
CA THR A 9 -8.76 -0.56 -12.24
C THR A 9 -9.43 0.63 -12.96
N GLY A 10 -9.69 0.53 -14.26
CA GLY A 10 -10.28 1.62 -15.04
C GLY A 10 -9.34 2.82 -15.14
N PRO A 11 -9.83 4.04 -14.87
CA PRO A 11 -9.00 5.25 -14.96
C PRO A 11 -7.82 5.28 -13.99
N LEU A 12 -7.80 4.43 -12.98
CA LEU A 12 -6.73 4.30 -11.99
C LEU A 12 -5.59 3.38 -12.43
N GLY A 13 -5.75 2.68 -13.55
CA GLY A 13 -4.80 1.67 -14.01
C GLY A 13 -4.81 0.40 -13.18
N MET A 14 -3.85 -0.49 -13.40
CA MET A 14 -3.76 -1.80 -12.75
C MET A 14 -3.55 -1.71 -11.23
N GLY A 15 -2.82 -0.75 -10.79
CA GLY A 15 -2.34 -0.57 -9.41
C GLY A 15 -1.08 0.28 -9.45
N HIS A 16 -0.03 -0.19 -8.78
CA HIS A 16 1.29 0.43 -8.92
C HIS A 16 2.41 -0.60 -9.06
N VAL A 17 3.55 -0.14 -9.57
CA VAL A 17 4.80 -0.88 -9.57
C VAL A 17 5.85 -0.12 -8.78
N VAL A 18 6.65 -0.82 -8.00
CA VAL A 18 7.80 -0.25 -7.29
C VAL A 18 9.08 -0.93 -7.74
N LEU A 19 10.05 -0.10 -8.10
CA LEU A 19 11.38 -0.54 -8.49
C LEU A 19 12.40 -0.28 -7.37
N ASN A 20 13.26 -1.25 -7.14
CA ASN A 20 14.56 -0.98 -6.52
C ASN A 20 15.47 -0.40 -7.60
N VAL A 21 16.17 0.67 -7.28
CA VAL A 21 17.06 1.34 -8.23
C VAL A 21 18.42 1.65 -7.58
N GLU A 22 19.44 1.81 -8.42
CA GLU A 22 20.77 2.17 -7.93
C GLU A 22 20.81 3.62 -7.45
N ARG A 23 20.26 4.54 -8.26
CA ARG A 23 20.21 5.97 -8.00
C ARG A 23 18.96 6.58 -8.63
N ILE A 24 18.11 7.18 -7.82
CA ILE A 24 16.84 7.78 -8.26
C ILE A 24 17.11 8.94 -9.22
N GLU A 25 18.04 9.84 -8.92
CA GLU A 25 18.28 11.05 -9.70
C GLU A 25 18.64 10.77 -11.16
N ARG A 26 19.27 9.63 -11.45
CA ARG A 26 19.61 9.26 -12.82
C ARG A 26 18.41 8.90 -13.67
N LEU A 27 17.32 8.49 -13.03
CA LEU A 27 16.11 8.02 -13.68
C LEU A 27 15.01 9.08 -13.77
N LEU A 28 15.07 10.11 -12.91
CA LEU A 28 14.06 11.15 -12.83
C LEU A 28 13.72 11.75 -14.20
N PRO A 29 14.67 12.24 -15.04
CA PRO A 29 14.33 12.86 -16.31
C PRO A 29 13.54 11.94 -17.25
N PHE A 30 13.86 10.65 -17.27
CA PHE A 30 13.12 9.70 -18.10
C PHE A 30 11.66 9.57 -17.65
N TYR A 31 11.41 9.42 -16.34
CA TYR A 31 10.06 9.24 -15.83
C TYR A 31 9.26 10.56 -15.85
N THR A 32 9.86 11.68 -15.46
CA THR A 32 9.13 12.94 -15.34
C THR A 32 9.03 13.71 -16.65
N GLU A 33 10.12 13.81 -17.43
CA GLU A 33 10.16 14.61 -18.64
C GLU A 33 9.74 13.83 -19.89
N THR A 34 10.12 12.53 -19.96
CA THR A 34 9.79 11.70 -21.13
C THR A 34 8.43 11.02 -20.97
N LEU A 35 8.14 10.43 -19.81
CA LEU A 35 6.89 9.69 -19.58
C LEU A 35 5.79 10.51 -18.88
N GLY A 36 6.09 11.73 -18.42
CA GLY A 36 5.11 12.65 -17.86
C GLY A 36 4.61 12.29 -16.45
N PHE A 37 5.38 11.52 -15.68
CA PHE A 37 5.03 11.22 -14.30
C PHE A 37 5.20 12.45 -13.40
N HIS A 38 4.24 12.68 -12.50
CA HIS A 38 4.28 13.75 -11.50
C HIS A 38 4.61 13.19 -10.13
N LEU A 39 5.45 13.88 -9.37
CA LEU A 39 5.80 13.48 -8.02
C LEU A 39 4.58 13.59 -7.10
N SER A 40 4.29 12.54 -6.34
CA SER A 40 3.24 12.52 -5.32
C SER A 40 3.82 12.84 -3.94
N ASP A 41 4.76 12.01 -3.51
CA ASP A 41 5.44 12.14 -2.24
C ASP A 41 6.85 11.60 -2.36
N PHE A 42 7.69 11.90 -1.36
CA PHE A 42 9.00 11.32 -1.25
C PHE A 42 9.41 11.17 0.22
N THR A 43 10.38 10.32 0.48
CA THR A 43 11.06 10.21 1.77
C THR A 43 12.56 10.14 1.54
N LEU A 44 13.32 10.77 2.42
CA LEU A 44 14.78 10.76 2.38
C LEU A 44 15.38 9.92 3.50
N ARG A 45 14.62 9.67 4.57
CA ARG A 45 15.03 8.89 5.74
C ARG A 45 13.86 8.07 6.30
N PRO A 46 14.10 6.85 6.80
CA PRO A 46 15.37 6.13 6.93
C PRO A 46 15.88 5.48 5.63
N PHE A 47 15.10 5.54 4.55
CA PHE A 47 15.45 5.09 3.20
C PHE A 47 14.97 6.14 2.20
N LYS A 48 15.53 6.17 1.01
CA LYS A 48 15.14 7.11 -0.03
C LYS A 48 14.17 6.46 -0.98
N ALA A 49 12.99 7.06 -1.13
CA ALA A 49 11.96 6.62 -2.06
C ALA A 49 11.16 7.80 -2.61
N TYR A 50 10.76 7.68 -3.87
CA TYR A 50 9.95 8.67 -4.58
C TYR A 50 8.75 7.98 -5.19
N PHE A 51 7.57 8.59 -5.05
CA PHE A 51 6.27 8.09 -5.47
C PHE A 51 5.68 9.02 -6.53
N PHE A 52 5.13 8.46 -7.60
CA PHE A 52 4.68 9.23 -8.76
C PHE A 52 3.29 8.83 -9.22
N HIS A 53 2.52 9.81 -9.70
CA HIS A 53 1.20 9.61 -10.29
C HIS A 53 1.14 10.03 -11.75
N LEU A 54 0.15 9.50 -12.47
CA LEU A 54 -0.28 9.86 -13.82
C LEU A 54 -1.80 10.04 -13.89
N ASN A 55 -2.50 9.71 -12.82
CA ASN A 55 -3.95 9.66 -12.74
C ASN A 55 -4.35 9.88 -11.27
N PRO A 56 -5.64 9.84 -10.90
CA PRO A 56 -6.07 10.06 -9.52
C PRO A 56 -5.57 9.04 -8.48
N ARG A 57 -4.95 7.92 -8.86
CA ARG A 57 -4.28 7.05 -7.88
C ARG A 57 -3.09 7.81 -7.27
N HIS A 58 -2.97 7.79 -5.93
CA HIS A 58 -1.89 8.50 -5.23
C HIS A 58 -0.52 8.25 -5.86
N HIS A 59 -0.24 7.02 -6.22
CA HIS A 59 0.91 6.69 -7.05
C HIS A 59 0.64 5.44 -7.89
N SER A 60 1.10 5.47 -9.13
CA SER A 60 1.10 4.35 -10.07
C SER A 60 2.50 3.75 -10.24
N PHE A 61 3.51 4.50 -9.79
CA PHE A 61 4.91 4.14 -9.89
C PHE A 61 5.68 4.67 -8.68
N ALA A 62 6.68 3.91 -8.21
CA ALA A 62 7.62 4.39 -7.21
C ALA A 62 9.02 3.80 -7.41
N MET A 63 10.02 4.49 -6.89
CA MET A 63 11.40 4.05 -6.86
C MET A 63 11.93 4.06 -5.43
N VAL A 64 12.63 3.00 -5.04
CA VAL A 64 13.38 2.91 -3.78
C VAL A 64 14.85 2.78 -4.10
N GLU A 65 15.67 3.69 -3.57
CA GLU A 65 17.14 3.64 -3.77
C GLU A 65 17.76 2.59 -2.85
N THR A 66 18.17 1.48 -3.45
CA THR A 66 18.75 0.33 -2.73
C THR A 66 20.15 -0.04 -3.22
N GLY A 67 20.68 0.71 -4.20
CA GLY A 67 21.95 0.40 -4.87
C GLY A 67 21.87 -0.80 -5.82
N ARG A 68 20.67 -1.27 -6.16
CA ARG A 68 20.42 -2.41 -7.07
C ARG A 68 19.21 -2.15 -7.94
N SER A 69 19.17 -2.73 -9.13
CA SER A 69 18.04 -2.65 -10.06
C SER A 69 17.24 -3.95 -10.04
N SER A 70 15.97 -3.88 -9.61
CA SER A 70 15.04 -5.01 -9.62
C SER A 70 13.60 -4.52 -9.47
N ILE A 71 12.62 -5.36 -9.76
CA ILE A 71 11.24 -5.12 -9.32
C ILE A 71 11.18 -5.39 -7.81
N HIS A 72 10.64 -4.45 -7.04
CA HIS A 72 10.35 -4.66 -5.63
C HIS A 72 8.99 -5.35 -5.49
N HIS A 73 7.92 -4.73 -5.99
CA HIS A 73 6.60 -5.33 -5.99
C HIS A 73 5.68 -4.76 -7.08
N LEU A 74 4.61 -5.51 -7.35
CA LEU A 74 3.41 -5.06 -8.04
C LEU A 74 2.28 -4.99 -7.01
N MET A 75 1.54 -3.90 -6.99
CA MET A 75 0.35 -3.74 -6.15
C MET A 75 -0.92 -3.92 -6.96
N MET A 76 -1.88 -4.64 -6.38
CA MET A 76 -3.23 -4.81 -6.90
C MET A 76 -4.24 -4.40 -5.83
N GLU A 77 -5.12 -3.46 -6.17
CA GLU A 77 -6.17 -2.99 -5.27
C GLU A 77 -7.49 -3.70 -5.55
N LEU A 78 -8.12 -4.19 -4.48
CA LEU A 78 -9.41 -4.89 -4.55
C LEU A 78 -10.56 -3.97 -4.16
N TYR A 79 -11.76 -4.34 -4.57
CA TYR A 79 -12.98 -3.59 -4.20
C TYR A 79 -13.40 -3.79 -2.76
N MET A 80 -13.08 -4.92 -2.14
CA MET A 80 -13.52 -5.25 -0.78
C MET A 80 -12.33 -5.59 0.13
N LEU A 81 -12.35 -5.05 1.34
CA LEU A 81 -11.36 -5.36 2.38
C LEU A 81 -11.37 -6.86 2.73
N ASP A 82 -12.55 -7.50 2.70
CA ASP A 82 -12.66 -8.94 3.00
C ASP A 82 -11.84 -9.80 2.03
N ASP A 83 -11.70 -9.38 0.77
CA ASP A 83 -10.84 -10.09 -0.18
C ASP A 83 -9.37 -10.05 0.24
N VAL A 84 -8.93 -8.93 0.81
CA VAL A 84 -7.56 -8.79 1.36
C VAL A 84 -7.38 -9.66 2.59
N GLY A 85 -8.33 -9.59 3.54
CA GLY A 85 -8.30 -10.38 4.78
C GLY A 85 -8.29 -11.89 4.50
N GLN A 86 -9.19 -12.36 3.66
CA GLN A 86 -9.26 -13.78 3.28
C GLN A 86 -8.00 -14.27 2.53
N ALA A 87 -7.42 -13.42 1.66
CA ALA A 87 -6.16 -13.74 1.00
C ALA A 87 -5.00 -13.80 1.99
N TYR A 88 -5.00 -12.90 2.98
CA TYR A 88 -4.01 -12.91 4.04
C TYR A 88 -4.07 -14.20 4.88
N ASP A 89 -5.27 -14.62 5.28
CA ASP A 89 -5.46 -15.89 6.00
C ASP A 89 -4.95 -17.10 5.20
N LEU A 90 -5.23 -17.14 3.89
CA LEU A 90 -4.72 -18.20 3.02
C LEU A 90 -3.19 -18.18 2.93
N ALA A 91 -2.61 -16.98 2.79
CA ALA A 91 -1.16 -16.82 2.69
C ALA A 91 -0.44 -17.17 4.01
N LEU A 92 -1.07 -16.95 5.17
CA LEU A 92 -0.55 -17.38 6.48
C LEU A 92 -0.46 -18.91 6.61
N GLY A 93 -1.31 -19.65 5.89
CA GLY A 93 -1.27 -21.12 5.86
C GLY A 93 -0.08 -21.71 5.08
N GLU A 94 0.71 -20.88 4.40
CA GLU A 94 1.86 -21.31 3.62
C GLU A 94 3.15 -20.72 4.20
N ASP A 95 4.06 -21.59 4.64
CA ASP A 95 5.35 -21.15 5.19
C ASP A 95 6.14 -20.27 4.21
N GLY A 96 6.58 -19.11 4.70
CA GLY A 96 7.36 -18.16 3.92
C GLY A 96 6.55 -17.37 2.85
N ARG A 97 5.22 -17.55 2.78
CA ARG A 97 4.40 -16.81 1.81
C ARG A 97 4.28 -15.34 2.15
N ILE A 98 4.17 -14.97 3.41
CA ILE A 98 4.09 -13.57 3.85
C ILE A 98 5.48 -12.94 3.88
N ALA A 99 5.68 -11.92 3.05
CA ALA A 99 6.86 -11.06 3.08
C ALA A 99 6.68 -9.85 4.02
N THR A 100 5.48 -9.28 4.04
CA THR A 100 5.11 -8.17 4.93
C THR A 100 3.69 -8.43 5.43
N THR A 101 3.51 -8.36 6.75
CA THR A 101 2.21 -8.61 7.38
C THR A 101 1.17 -7.57 6.99
N LEU A 102 -0.10 -7.87 7.26
CA LEU A 102 -1.17 -6.90 7.07
C LEU A 102 -0.88 -5.61 7.85
N GLY A 103 -1.09 -4.48 7.19
CA GLY A 103 -0.84 -3.16 7.75
C GLY A 103 -1.46 -2.05 6.91
N ARG A 104 -1.21 -0.79 7.28
CA ARG A 104 -1.70 0.37 6.55
C ARG A 104 -0.60 1.39 6.34
N HIS A 105 -0.45 1.85 5.11
CA HIS A 105 0.54 2.86 4.72
C HIS A 105 0.18 4.26 5.21
N THR A 106 1.22 5.11 5.34
CA THR A 106 1.07 6.52 5.76
C THR A 106 0.80 7.46 4.59
N ASN A 107 1.23 7.13 3.39
CA ASN A 107 1.14 8.02 2.23
C ASN A 107 -0.13 7.84 1.40
N ASP A 108 -0.43 6.63 0.97
CA ASP A 108 -1.61 6.32 0.15
C ASP A 108 -2.76 5.67 0.94
N PHE A 109 -2.56 5.44 2.24
CA PHE A 109 -3.52 4.82 3.18
C PHE A 109 -3.95 3.41 2.80
N MET A 110 -3.26 2.77 1.85
CA MET A 110 -3.53 1.40 1.45
C MET A 110 -3.44 0.46 2.64
N THR A 111 -4.49 -0.33 2.86
CA THR A 111 -4.46 -1.46 3.78
C THR A 111 -4.11 -2.71 2.98
N SER A 112 -2.95 -3.28 3.24
CA SER A 112 -2.36 -4.31 2.39
C SER A 112 -1.47 -5.28 3.15
N PHE A 113 -1.10 -6.35 2.49
CA PHE A 113 0.01 -7.23 2.86
C PHE A 113 0.84 -7.56 1.62
N TYR A 114 2.06 -8.08 1.82
CA TYR A 114 2.91 -8.48 0.72
C TYR A 114 3.17 -9.98 0.76
N ALA A 115 2.98 -10.62 -0.38
CA ALA A 115 3.28 -12.03 -0.56
C ALA A 115 4.56 -12.22 -1.38
N ASN A 116 5.37 -13.20 -0.97
CA ASN A 116 6.45 -13.73 -1.79
C ASN A 116 5.88 -14.45 -3.00
N THR A 117 6.46 -14.19 -4.17
CA THR A 117 6.08 -14.87 -5.41
C THR A 117 7.22 -15.77 -5.91
N PRO A 118 6.90 -16.80 -6.70
CA PRO A 118 7.93 -17.60 -7.35
C PRO A 118 8.81 -16.81 -8.34
N SER A 119 8.36 -15.62 -8.76
CA SER A 119 9.05 -14.75 -9.72
C SER A 119 10.13 -13.86 -9.09
N GLY A 120 10.32 -13.94 -7.76
CA GLY A 120 11.40 -13.23 -7.05
C GLY A 120 11.12 -11.76 -6.74
N PHE A 121 9.90 -11.28 -6.95
CA PHE A 121 9.39 -9.99 -6.47
C PHE A 121 8.12 -10.20 -5.64
N PHE A 122 7.71 -9.19 -4.88
CA PHE A 122 6.50 -9.28 -4.08
C PHE A 122 5.25 -8.92 -4.88
N VAL A 123 4.11 -9.46 -4.48
CA VAL A 123 2.80 -8.91 -4.80
C VAL A 123 2.24 -8.27 -3.54
N GLU A 124 1.91 -6.99 -3.62
CA GLU A 124 1.13 -6.28 -2.63
C GLU A 124 -0.35 -6.42 -2.98
N TYR A 125 -1.14 -6.90 -2.03
CA TYR A 125 -2.55 -7.18 -2.19
C TYR A 125 -3.32 -6.28 -1.21
N GLY A 126 -4.05 -5.28 -1.72
CA GLY A 126 -4.52 -4.19 -0.89
C GLY A 126 -5.91 -3.67 -1.20
N TRP A 127 -6.40 -2.82 -0.31
CA TRP A 127 -7.70 -2.17 -0.37
C TRP A 127 -7.62 -0.76 0.21
N GLY A 128 -8.47 0.13 -0.33
CA GLY A 128 -8.77 1.41 0.28
C GLY A 128 -7.69 2.47 0.13
N GLY A 129 -6.89 2.38 -0.95
CA GLY A 129 -5.94 3.42 -1.31
C GLY A 129 -6.64 4.75 -1.61
N ARG A 130 -6.01 5.86 -1.21
CA ARG A 130 -6.54 7.20 -1.47
C ARG A 130 -6.46 7.57 -2.96
N SER A 131 -7.43 8.34 -3.41
CA SER A 131 -7.35 9.09 -4.65
C SER A 131 -6.96 10.54 -4.36
N ILE A 132 -6.25 11.14 -5.29
CA ILE A 132 -5.80 12.53 -5.25
C ILE A 132 -6.42 13.30 -6.43
N ASP A 133 -6.40 14.62 -6.36
CA ASP A 133 -6.63 15.48 -7.50
C ASP A 133 -5.27 15.76 -8.17
N PRO A 134 -4.95 15.16 -9.33
CA PRO A 134 -3.64 15.28 -9.94
C PRO A 134 -3.25 16.72 -10.29
N ASP A 135 -4.25 17.57 -10.60
CA ASP A 135 -4.01 18.96 -11.02
C ASP A 135 -3.72 19.89 -9.83
N ARG A 136 -4.03 19.47 -8.61
CA ARG A 136 -3.91 20.25 -7.39
C ARG A 136 -2.96 19.64 -6.36
N TRP A 137 -2.49 18.42 -6.61
CA TRP A 137 -1.64 17.75 -5.66
C TRP A 137 -0.28 18.42 -5.52
N THR A 138 0.13 18.64 -4.30
CA THR A 138 1.46 19.19 -3.98
C THR A 138 2.29 18.10 -3.30
N PRO A 139 3.46 17.77 -3.85
CA PRO A 139 4.35 16.76 -3.25
C PRO A 139 4.78 17.16 -1.84
N THR A 140 4.83 16.18 -0.94
CA THR A 140 5.28 16.37 0.44
C THR A 140 6.38 15.37 0.79
N GLU A 141 7.32 15.81 1.66
CA GLU A 141 8.26 14.90 2.27
C GLU A 141 7.59 14.12 3.39
N MET A 142 7.62 12.80 3.31
CA MET A 142 7.17 11.94 4.39
C MET A 142 8.27 11.87 5.45
N THR A 143 8.04 12.48 6.59
CA THR A 143 8.94 12.48 7.76
C THR A 143 8.59 11.42 8.79
N CYS A 144 7.39 10.83 8.68
CA CYS A 144 6.97 9.67 9.46
C CYS A 144 7.38 8.35 8.78
N GLY A 145 7.27 7.25 9.52
CA GLY A 145 7.52 5.92 8.96
C GLY A 145 6.52 5.56 7.84
N PRO A 146 6.81 4.52 7.04
CA PRO A 146 6.00 4.17 5.87
C PRO A 146 4.65 3.51 6.22
N SER A 147 4.36 3.27 7.49
CA SER A 147 3.15 2.57 7.91
C SER A 147 2.58 3.16 9.19
N LEU A 148 1.26 3.37 9.21
CA LEU A 148 0.52 3.79 10.41
C LEU A 148 0.50 2.66 11.45
N TRP A 149 0.32 1.42 10.98
CA TRP A 149 0.31 0.22 11.80
C TRP A 149 0.60 -1.02 10.93
N GLY A 150 0.92 -2.15 11.57
CA GLY A 150 1.22 -3.41 10.88
C GLY A 150 2.49 -3.34 10.03
N HIS A 151 2.49 -4.04 8.91
CA HIS A 151 3.60 -4.11 7.95
C HIS A 151 4.94 -4.53 8.58
N ASP A 152 4.90 -5.60 9.40
CA ASP A 152 6.14 -6.24 9.84
C ASP A 152 6.76 -6.97 8.66
N ARG A 153 8.00 -6.62 8.35
CA ARG A 153 8.74 -7.12 7.19
C ARG A 153 9.60 -8.29 7.60
N THR A 154 9.27 -9.50 7.11
CA THR A 154 9.96 -10.75 7.49
C THR A 154 11.40 -10.78 7.00
N TRP A 155 11.70 -10.05 5.93
CA TRP A 155 13.00 -9.97 5.27
C TRP A 155 13.98 -8.97 5.92
N LEU A 156 13.53 -8.16 6.88
CA LEU A 156 14.41 -7.27 7.64
C LEU A 156 15.13 -8.01 8.77
N SER A 157 16.33 -7.51 9.13
CA SER A 157 17.02 -7.93 10.34
C SER A 157 16.18 -7.62 11.60
N ALA A 158 16.55 -8.20 12.73
CA ALA A 158 15.88 -7.93 14.00
C ALA A 158 15.93 -6.43 14.37
N GLU A 159 17.06 -5.78 14.14
CA GLU A 159 17.27 -4.35 14.36
C GLU A 159 16.39 -3.50 13.43
N GLY A 160 16.33 -3.87 12.15
CA GLY A 160 15.47 -3.19 11.16
C GLY A 160 13.98 -3.32 11.50
N ARG A 161 13.52 -4.48 11.98
CA ARG A 161 12.15 -4.65 12.47
C ARG A 161 11.87 -3.83 13.73
N ALA A 162 12.81 -3.78 14.67
CA ALA A 162 12.68 -2.96 15.87
C ALA A 162 12.58 -1.47 15.53
N GLN A 163 13.42 -0.97 14.60
CA GLN A 163 13.36 0.40 14.11
C GLN A 163 12.02 0.71 13.41
N ALA A 164 11.56 -0.18 12.53
CA ALA A 164 10.28 -0.01 11.86
C ALA A 164 9.11 0.01 12.86
N ARG A 165 9.17 -0.82 13.92
CA ARG A 165 8.18 -0.81 14.99
C ARG A 165 8.20 0.52 15.75
N GLN A 166 9.39 1.04 16.08
CA GLN A 166 9.53 2.31 16.79
C GLN A 166 8.89 3.47 16.02
N LEU A 167 9.07 3.52 14.70
CA LEU A 167 8.42 4.53 13.84
C LEU A 167 6.88 4.45 13.92
N ARG A 168 6.31 3.23 13.96
CA ARG A 168 4.86 3.06 14.10
C ARG A 168 4.35 3.46 15.49
N LEU A 169 5.11 3.17 16.54
CA LEU A 169 4.77 3.62 17.90
C LEU A 169 4.78 5.14 17.98
N GLN A 170 5.79 5.79 17.39
CA GLN A 170 5.85 7.24 17.30
C GLN A 170 4.65 7.80 16.53
N ALA A 171 4.30 7.23 15.39
CA ALA A 171 3.11 7.64 14.63
C ALA A 171 1.82 7.54 15.48
N ALA A 172 1.70 6.51 16.33
CA ALA A 172 0.57 6.36 17.23
C ALA A 172 0.58 7.39 18.38
N GLU A 173 1.72 7.70 18.96
CA GLU A 173 1.91 8.74 19.97
C GLU A 173 1.57 10.12 19.41
N ASP A 174 2.00 10.40 18.17
CA ASP A 174 1.70 11.65 17.46
C ASP A 174 0.22 11.73 17.02
N GLY A 175 -0.55 10.68 17.25
CA GLY A 175 -1.98 10.62 16.91
C GLY A 175 -2.28 10.55 15.43
N LEU A 176 -1.34 10.09 14.60
CA LEU A 176 -1.52 9.95 13.15
C LEU A 176 -2.64 8.94 12.86
N ARG A 177 -3.72 9.44 12.29
CA ARG A 177 -4.92 8.68 11.90
C ARG A 177 -5.51 9.32 10.67
N GLU A 178 -5.96 8.47 9.75
CA GLU A 178 -6.64 8.94 8.55
C GLU A 178 -7.91 8.13 8.32
N PRO A 179 -9.03 8.79 7.99
CA PRO A 179 -10.24 8.07 7.61
C PRO A 179 -10.01 7.28 6.32
N VAL A 180 -10.83 6.26 6.09
CA VAL A 180 -10.89 5.61 4.78
C VAL A 180 -11.63 6.55 3.84
N GLN A 181 -11.03 6.84 2.69
CA GLN A 181 -11.68 7.63 1.66
C GLN A 181 -12.80 6.82 1.01
N VAL A 182 -14.00 7.39 1.01
CA VAL A 182 -15.14 6.81 0.30
C VAL A 182 -15.03 7.17 -1.17
N VAL A 183 -14.90 6.16 -2.02
CA VAL A 183 -14.84 6.30 -3.47
C VAL A 183 -15.73 5.25 -4.12
N ASP A 184 -16.13 5.50 -5.37
CA ASP A 184 -16.95 4.57 -6.13
C ASP A 184 -16.31 3.17 -6.20
N GLY A 185 -17.12 2.15 -5.89
CA GLY A 185 -16.74 0.76 -5.93
C GLY A 185 -16.07 0.20 -4.67
N ASN A 186 -15.65 1.02 -3.69
CA ASN A 186 -15.10 0.51 -2.43
C ASN A 186 -16.00 0.75 -1.21
N TYR A 187 -17.19 1.27 -1.45
CA TYR A 187 -18.17 1.55 -0.41
C TYR A 187 -19.58 1.19 -0.86
N THR A 188 -20.29 0.47 -0.02
CA THR A 188 -21.71 0.19 -0.16
C THR A 188 -22.34 0.23 1.23
N LEU A 189 -23.46 0.95 1.38
CA LEU A 189 -24.23 0.90 2.61
C LEU A 189 -24.67 -0.54 2.85
N ALA A 190 -24.35 -1.07 4.03
CA ALA A 190 -24.83 -2.39 4.43
C ALA A 190 -26.38 -2.37 4.43
N PRO A 191 -27.06 -3.19 3.62
CA PRO A 191 -28.51 -3.23 3.63
C PRO A 191 -29.02 -3.90 4.90
N GLY A 192 -29.98 -3.29 5.55
CA GLY A 192 -30.75 -3.91 6.61
C GLY A 192 -30.09 -3.90 7.98
N THR A 193 -30.45 -4.86 8.75
CA THR A 193 -30.17 -5.01 10.16
C THR A 193 -28.98 -5.95 10.41
N CYS A 194 -28.35 -5.81 11.55
CA CYS A 194 -27.37 -6.78 12.00
C CYS A 194 -28.09 -8.06 12.46
N LEU A 195 -28.13 -9.08 11.62
CA LEU A 195 -28.86 -10.32 11.88
C LEU A 195 -28.47 -10.98 13.21
N TRP A 196 -27.18 -10.93 13.56
CA TRP A 196 -26.70 -11.44 14.83
C TRP A 196 -27.28 -10.65 16.02
N TRP A 197 -27.25 -9.32 15.96
CA TRP A 197 -27.78 -8.45 17.04
C TRP A 197 -29.28 -8.58 17.17
N ASP A 198 -29.97 -8.63 16.06
CA ASP A 198 -31.42 -8.78 16.04
C ASP A 198 -31.86 -10.15 16.57
N ALA A 199 -31.11 -11.19 16.30
CA ALA A 199 -31.34 -12.52 16.87
C ALA A 199 -31.10 -12.52 18.39
N ALA A 200 -30.02 -11.88 18.86
CA ALA A 200 -29.69 -11.79 20.30
C ALA A 200 -30.73 -10.98 21.12
N ARG A 201 -31.46 -10.04 20.49
CA ARG A 201 -32.49 -9.24 21.16
C ARG A 201 -33.85 -9.91 21.24
N LYS A 202 -34.08 -10.96 20.47
CA LYS A 202 -35.34 -11.71 20.43
C LYS A 202 -35.37 -12.92 21.38
N GLY A 203 -34.28 -13.23 22.03
CA GLY A 203 -34.18 -14.24 23.10
C GLY A 203 -34.22 -13.58 24.45
#